data_a1853e9f170054c6acb87719bcf89f86
#
_entry.id   a1853e9f170054c6acb87719bcf89f86
#
_cell.length_a   1.000
_cell.length_b   1.000
_cell.length_c   1.000
_cell.angle_alpha   90.00
_cell.angle_beta   90.00
_cell.angle_gamma   90.00
#
_symmetry.space_group_name_H-M   'P 1'
#
loop_
_entity.id
_entity.type
_entity.pdbx_description
1 polymer ?
#
loop_
_entity_poly.entity_id
_entity_poly.type
_entity_poly.pdbx_seq_one_letter_code
_entity_poly.pdbx_strand_id
1 'polypeptide(L)'
;ARGPHYEAIRQDGLRLRKDGKELVVYPKCVDTAEKAGKQDYIFVTLKAHSVPGCLDAFEVLMKEDTSFVWGVNGIPWWYFYNHSNPDFKDKKVTSVDPDGSQWSRIGPEKIIGCIVNPASEVIKPGVIQHLEGDKFQLGEINGEETDRIKNLSETLEKAGFQAPVRPNIKGDIWLKLFGNLSLNPISALTTSTLVKICSNHEVRDVVK
;
A
#
# COMPACT_ATOMS: atom_id res chain seq x y z
N ALA A 1 -14.17 1.28 -8.10
CA ALA A 1 -14.43 2.65 -7.58
C ALA A 1 -15.89 2.78 -7.16
N ARG A 2 -16.29 3.88 -6.51
CA ARG A 2 -17.67 4.12 -6.07
C ARG A 2 -18.04 5.60 -6.14
N GLY A 3 -19.35 5.86 -6.17
CA GLY A 3 -19.91 7.23 -6.16
C GLY A 3 -19.39 8.11 -7.29
N PRO A 4 -19.26 9.43 -7.09
CA PRO A 4 -18.86 10.36 -8.13
C PRO A 4 -17.53 10.03 -8.82
N HIS A 5 -16.60 9.40 -8.09
CA HIS A 5 -15.30 8.99 -8.65
C HIS A 5 -15.48 7.85 -9.68
N TYR A 6 -16.35 6.89 -9.40
CA TYR A 6 -16.69 5.82 -10.33
C TYR A 6 -17.34 6.34 -11.60
N GLU A 7 -18.33 7.23 -11.45
CA GLU A 7 -19.03 7.80 -12.61
C GLU A 7 -18.08 8.61 -13.51
N ALA A 8 -17.23 9.44 -12.90
CA ALA A 8 -16.26 10.23 -13.65
C ALA A 8 -15.26 9.36 -14.43
N ILE A 9 -14.74 8.28 -13.82
CA ILE A 9 -13.81 7.37 -14.49
C ILE A 9 -14.50 6.67 -15.68
N ARG A 10 -15.76 6.27 -15.52
CA ARG A 10 -16.50 5.61 -16.62
C ARG A 10 -16.80 6.54 -17.78
N GLN A 11 -17.15 7.78 -17.49
CA GLN A 11 -17.55 8.75 -18.50
C GLN A 11 -16.36 9.41 -19.20
N ASP A 12 -15.40 9.89 -18.39
CA ASP A 12 -14.31 10.77 -18.85
C ASP A 12 -12.93 10.10 -18.82
N GLY A 13 -12.83 8.86 -18.35
CA GLY A 13 -11.57 8.15 -18.08
C GLY A 13 -10.92 8.60 -16.75
N LEU A 14 -9.89 7.85 -16.37
CA LEU A 14 -9.02 8.20 -15.25
C LEU A 14 -7.93 9.15 -15.75
N ARG A 15 -7.84 10.32 -15.14
CA ARG A 15 -6.87 11.35 -15.50
C ARG A 15 -5.76 11.42 -14.48
N LEU A 16 -4.53 11.33 -14.95
CA LEU A 16 -3.33 11.51 -14.14
C LEU A 16 -2.61 12.78 -14.58
N ARG A 17 -2.43 13.71 -13.65
CA ARG A 17 -1.61 14.90 -13.85
C ARG A 17 -0.24 14.70 -13.19
N LYS A 18 0.80 14.83 -14.00
CA LYS A 18 2.19 14.69 -13.58
C LYS A 18 3.07 15.65 -14.41
N ASP A 19 3.95 16.41 -13.75
CA ASP A 19 4.93 17.30 -14.39
C ASP A 19 4.33 18.22 -15.45
N GLY A 20 3.16 18.82 -15.15
CA GLY A 20 2.43 19.70 -16.06
C GLY A 20 1.75 19.01 -17.24
N LYS A 21 1.81 17.69 -17.32
CA LYS A 21 1.15 16.87 -18.36
C LYS A 21 -0.08 16.17 -17.78
N GLU A 22 -1.06 15.90 -18.65
CA GLU A 22 -2.22 15.10 -18.30
C GLU A 22 -2.27 13.85 -19.19
N LEU A 23 -2.35 12.69 -18.56
CA LEU A 23 -2.58 11.40 -19.20
C LEU A 23 -4.02 10.98 -18.90
N VAL A 24 -4.75 10.55 -19.91
CA VAL A 24 -6.11 10.00 -19.78
C VAL A 24 -6.10 8.54 -20.20
N VAL A 25 -6.63 7.67 -19.35
CA VAL A 25 -6.75 6.23 -19.62
C VAL A 25 -8.17 5.76 -19.28
N TYR A 26 -8.62 4.71 -19.93
CA TYR A 26 -9.95 4.12 -19.74
C TYR A 26 -9.81 2.70 -19.17
N PRO A 27 -9.47 2.54 -17.88
CA PRO A 27 -9.35 1.22 -17.27
C PRO A 27 -10.73 0.58 -17.12
N LYS A 28 -10.78 -0.76 -17.04
CA LYS A 28 -11.99 -1.45 -16.60
C LYS A 28 -12.33 -1.00 -15.18
N CYS A 29 -13.29 -0.11 -15.07
CA CYS A 29 -13.74 0.42 -13.77
C CYS A 29 -15.07 -0.23 -13.40
N VAL A 30 -15.12 -0.82 -12.21
CA VAL A 30 -16.30 -1.50 -11.66
C VAL A 30 -16.61 -0.96 -10.26
N ASP A 31 -17.86 -1.09 -9.86
CA ASP A 31 -18.39 -0.65 -8.56
C ASP A 31 -18.46 -1.77 -7.52
N THR A 32 -18.43 -3.04 -7.96
CA THR A 32 -18.45 -4.22 -7.09
C THR A 32 -17.36 -5.22 -7.47
N ALA A 33 -17.00 -6.09 -6.52
CA ALA A 33 -15.96 -7.11 -6.70
C ALA A 33 -16.40 -8.18 -7.73
N GLU A 34 -17.67 -8.55 -7.72
CA GLU A 34 -18.25 -9.56 -8.62
C GLU A 34 -18.05 -9.17 -10.09
N LYS A 35 -18.22 -7.89 -10.41
CA LYS A 35 -18.03 -7.37 -11.77
C LYS A 35 -16.55 -7.35 -12.20
N ALA A 36 -15.62 -7.33 -11.23
CA ALA A 36 -14.20 -7.41 -11.53
C ALA A 36 -13.78 -8.83 -11.96
N GLY A 37 -14.34 -9.85 -11.29
CA GLY A 37 -13.94 -11.25 -11.42
C GLY A 37 -12.65 -11.57 -10.69
N LYS A 38 -12.14 -12.79 -10.86
CA LYS A 38 -10.91 -13.27 -10.19
C LYS A 38 -9.67 -12.52 -10.70
N GLN A 39 -8.73 -12.25 -9.80
CA GLN A 39 -7.54 -11.45 -10.06
C GLN A 39 -6.25 -12.21 -9.73
N ASP A 40 -5.17 -11.96 -10.48
CA ASP A 40 -3.82 -12.47 -10.19
C ASP A 40 -3.19 -11.70 -9.03
N TYR A 41 -3.33 -10.36 -9.06
CA TYR A 41 -2.83 -9.46 -8.04
C TYR A 41 -3.93 -8.54 -7.52
N ILE A 42 -3.98 -8.36 -6.20
CA ILE A 42 -4.87 -7.41 -5.53
C ILE A 42 -4.02 -6.39 -4.78
N PHE A 43 -4.00 -5.14 -5.26
CA PHE A 43 -3.32 -4.04 -4.57
C PHE A 43 -4.19 -3.52 -3.44
N VAL A 44 -3.70 -3.67 -2.20
CA VAL A 44 -4.36 -3.16 -1.00
C VAL A 44 -3.68 -1.85 -0.59
N THR A 45 -4.32 -0.73 -0.95
CA THR A 45 -3.84 0.64 -0.67
C THR A 45 -4.83 1.42 0.20
N LEU A 46 -5.59 0.70 1.01
CA LEU A 46 -6.58 1.25 1.93
C LEU A 46 -5.92 1.80 3.21
N LYS A 47 -6.67 2.56 3.98
CA LYS A 47 -6.32 2.80 5.38
C LYS A 47 -6.51 1.51 6.17
N ALA A 48 -5.62 1.21 7.13
CA ALA A 48 -5.62 -0.06 7.87
C ALA A 48 -7.00 -0.40 8.49
N HIS A 49 -7.66 0.60 9.10
CA HIS A 49 -8.98 0.43 9.71
C HIS A 49 -10.12 0.11 8.71
N SER A 50 -9.91 0.33 7.42
CA SER A 50 -10.91 0.03 6.38
C SER A 50 -10.77 -1.37 5.79
N VAL A 51 -9.65 -2.05 6.03
CA VAL A 51 -9.37 -3.37 5.45
C VAL A 51 -10.34 -4.45 5.91
N PRO A 52 -10.68 -4.57 7.21
CA PRO A 52 -11.63 -5.60 7.67
C PRO A 52 -12.98 -5.55 6.95
N GLY A 53 -13.47 -4.35 6.66
CA GLY A 53 -14.72 -4.18 5.92
C GLY A 53 -14.67 -4.55 4.43
N CYS A 54 -13.50 -4.95 3.90
CA CYS A 54 -13.31 -5.32 2.50
C CYS A 54 -13.06 -6.83 2.31
N LEU A 55 -13.03 -7.63 3.38
CA LEU A 55 -12.66 -9.04 3.31
C LEU A 55 -13.60 -9.85 2.41
N ASP A 56 -14.92 -9.60 2.46
CA ASP A 56 -15.90 -10.28 1.59
C ASP A 56 -15.60 -9.98 0.10
N ALA A 57 -15.27 -8.73 -0.21
CA ALA A 57 -14.90 -8.33 -1.55
C ALA A 57 -13.57 -9.00 -2.01
N PHE A 58 -12.60 -9.14 -1.09
CA PHE A 58 -11.35 -9.82 -1.39
C PHE A 58 -11.58 -11.30 -1.72
N GLU A 59 -12.41 -12.01 -0.98
CA GLU A 59 -12.74 -13.42 -1.26
C GLU A 59 -13.37 -13.62 -2.64
N VAL A 60 -14.24 -12.70 -3.06
CA VAL A 60 -14.80 -12.71 -4.41
C VAL A 60 -13.72 -12.59 -5.48
N LEU A 61 -12.69 -11.74 -5.24
CA LEU A 61 -11.59 -11.50 -6.18
C LEU A 61 -10.51 -12.59 -6.17
N MET A 62 -10.44 -13.39 -5.11
CA MET A 62 -9.38 -14.37 -4.92
C MET A 62 -9.59 -15.64 -5.76
N LYS A 63 -8.52 -16.18 -6.29
CA LYS A 63 -8.31 -17.54 -6.74
C LYS A 63 -7.15 -18.17 -5.94
N GLU A 64 -6.82 -19.41 -6.17
CA GLU A 64 -5.81 -20.15 -5.40
C GLU A 64 -4.45 -19.44 -5.37
N ASP A 65 -4.00 -18.95 -6.52
CA ASP A 65 -2.70 -18.30 -6.74
C ASP A 65 -2.73 -16.76 -6.69
N THR A 66 -3.82 -16.15 -6.23
CA THR A 66 -3.91 -14.69 -6.06
C THR A 66 -2.88 -14.19 -5.06
N SER A 67 -2.16 -13.15 -5.41
CA SER A 67 -1.23 -12.44 -4.54
C SER A 67 -1.78 -11.09 -4.10
N PHE A 68 -1.66 -10.77 -2.80
CA PHE A 68 -2.02 -9.46 -2.26
C PHE A 68 -0.78 -8.58 -2.16
N VAL A 69 -0.75 -7.50 -2.92
CA VAL A 69 0.30 -6.48 -2.86
C VAL A 69 -0.06 -5.49 -1.76
N TRP A 70 0.59 -5.63 -0.61
CA TRP A 70 0.20 -4.94 0.63
C TRP A 70 0.88 -3.58 0.76
N GLY A 71 0.23 -2.54 0.27
CA GLY A 71 0.69 -1.15 0.31
C GLY A 71 0.13 -0.31 1.48
N VAL A 72 -0.37 -0.97 2.53
CA VAL A 72 -0.91 -0.31 3.74
C VAL A 72 0.22 0.14 4.65
N ASN A 73 0.18 1.41 5.08
CA ASN A 73 1.18 1.97 5.99
C ASN A 73 1.05 1.42 7.41
N GLY A 74 2.16 1.43 8.16
CA GLY A 74 2.25 0.92 9.54
C GLY A 74 2.73 -0.52 9.60
N ILE A 75 2.69 -1.11 10.80
CA ILE A 75 3.00 -2.53 10.98
C ILE A 75 1.80 -3.35 10.54
N PRO A 76 1.97 -4.23 9.53
CA PRO A 76 0.86 -5.03 9.01
C PRO A 76 0.55 -6.22 9.91
N TRP A 77 -0.68 -6.75 9.78
CA TRP A 77 -1.16 -7.91 10.55
C TRP A 77 -0.29 -9.16 10.37
N TRP A 78 0.34 -9.34 9.20
CA TRP A 78 1.20 -10.48 8.83
C TRP A 78 2.67 -10.33 9.26
N TYR A 79 3.05 -9.24 9.93
CA TYR A 79 4.45 -8.87 10.18
C TYR A 79 5.27 -10.01 10.81
N PHE A 80 4.70 -10.73 11.77
CA PHE A 80 5.37 -11.80 12.49
C PHE A 80 5.24 -13.19 11.86
N TYR A 81 4.57 -13.29 10.70
CA TYR A 81 4.51 -14.57 9.99
C TYR A 81 5.91 -15.09 9.66
N ASN A 82 6.17 -16.38 10.02
CA ASN A 82 7.48 -17.02 9.85
C ASN A 82 8.65 -16.17 10.39
N HIS A 83 8.46 -15.48 11.51
CA HIS A 83 9.52 -14.67 12.13
C HIS A 83 10.64 -15.58 12.61
N SER A 84 11.93 -15.15 12.42
CA SER A 84 13.11 -15.92 12.77
C SER A 84 13.28 -16.15 14.28
N ASN A 85 12.86 -15.19 15.13
CA ASN A 85 12.81 -15.36 16.56
C ASN A 85 11.56 -16.15 16.95
N PRO A 86 11.71 -17.33 17.64
CA PRO A 86 10.59 -18.19 18.05
C PRO A 86 9.55 -17.47 18.91
N ASP A 87 9.96 -16.52 19.75
CA ASP A 87 9.06 -15.78 20.64
C ASP A 87 8.07 -14.89 19.89
N PHE A 88 8.37 -14.54 18.66
CA PHE A 88 7.54 -13.72 17.80
C PHE A 88 6.94 -14.48 16.62
N LYS A 89 7.36 -15.71 16.39
CA LYS A 89 6.89 -16.48 15.25
C LYS A 89 5.37 -16.61 15.25
N ASP A 90 4.75 -16.23 14.13
CA ASP A 90 3.31 -16.28 13.88
C ASP A 90 2.44 -15.54 14.91
N LYS A 91 3.05 -14.59 15.65
CA LYS A 91 2.33 -13.73 16.60
C LYS A 91 1.41 -12.79 15.84
N LYS A 92 0.15 -12.75 16.24
CA LYS A 92 -0.85 -11.88 15.62
C LYS A 92 -0.74 -10.44 16.14
N VAL A 93 -0.85 -9.47 15.24
CA VAL A 93 -0.86 -8.03 15.57
C VAL A 93 -2.31 -7.60 15.79
N THR A 94 -2.81 -7.83 17.00
CA THR A 94 -4.24 -7.63 17.36
C THR A 94 -4.70 -6.18 17.26
N SER A 95 -3.80 -5.20 17.26
CA SER A 95 -4.14 -3.79 17.04
C SER A 95 -4.63 -3.47 15.61
N VAL A 96 -4.27 -4.31 14.63
CA VAL A 96 -4.66 -4.14 13.21
C VAL A 96 -5.51 -5.28 12.68
N ASP A 97 -5.53 -6.42 13.37
CA ASP A 97 -6.35 -7.61 13.08
C ASP A 97 -6.92 -8.18 14.40
N PRO A 98 -7.88 -7.48 15.05
CA PRO A 98 -8.31 -7.80 16.40
C PRO A 98 -8.90 -9.20 16.56
N ASP A 99 -9.65 -9.65 15.57
CA ASP A 99 -10.33 -10.96 15.54
C ASP A 99 -9.56 -12.01 14.71
N GLY A 100 -8.43 -11.64 14.10
CA GLY A 100 -7.64 -12.50 13.25
C GLY A 100 -8.31 -12.84 11.92
N SER A 101 -9.30 -12.07 11.50
CA SER A 101 -10.06 -12.31 10.26
C SER A 101 -9.21 -12.08 9.01
N GLN A 102 -8.32 -11.09 9.01
CA GLN A 102 -7.40 -10.88 7.89
C GLN A 102 -6.43 -12.06 7.75
N TRP A 103 -5.89 -12.54 8.89
CA TRP A 103 -4.99 -13.70 8.92
C TRP A 103 -5.67 -14.96 8.38
N SER A 104 -6.89 -15.25 8.81
CA SER A 104 -7.57 -16.49 8.46
C SER A 104 -8.19 -16.50 7.05
N ARG A 105 -8.65 -15.34 6.56
CA ARG A 105 -9.39 -15.23 5.30
C ARG A 105 -8.50 -14.86 4.10
N ILE A 106 -7.41 -14.11 4.31
CA ILE A 106 -6.45 -13.79 3.24
C ILE A 106 -5.34 -14.83 3.20
N GLY A 107 -4.74 -15.13 4.35
CA GLY A 107 -3.55 -15.97 4.47
C GLY A 107 -2.25 -15.17 4.26
N PRO A 108 -1.30 -15.21 5.22
CA PRO A 108 -0.06 -14.45 5.10
C PRO A 108 0.84 -14.92 3.95
N GLU A 109 0.74 -16.17 3.53
CA GLU A 109 1.48 -16.76 2.42
C GLU A 109 1.14 -16.13 1.05
N LYS A 110 -0.02 -15.49 0.95
CA LYS A 110 -0.46 -14.77 -0.27
C LYS A 110 0.08 -13.34 -0.36
N ILE A 111 0.77 -12.87 0.68
CA ILE A 111 1.19 -11.47 0.75
C ILE A 111 2.52 -11.23 0.04
N ILE A 112 2.56 -10.18 -0.76
CA ILE A 112 3.77 -9.47 -1.18
C ILE A 112 3.76 -8.13 -0.44
N GLY A 113 4.77 -7.89 0.40
CA GLY A 113 4.95 -6.60 1.06
C GLY A 113 5.28 -5.52 0.04
N CYS A 114 4.67 -4.35 0.19
CA CYS A 114 4.90 -3.23 -0.71
C CYS A 114 5.03 -1.92 0.06
N ILE A 115 6.16 -1.22 -0.15
CA ILE A 115 6.35 0.13 0.34
C ILE A 115 6.06 1.11 -0.80
N VAL A 116 4.97 1.84 -0.66
CA VAL A 116 4.51 2.85 -1.62
C VAL A 116 5.16 4.18 -1.28
N ASN A 117 6.06 4.66 -2.15
CA ASN A 117 6.68 5.98 -2.01
C ASN A 117 5.95 7.09 -2.80
N PRO A 118 5.24 6.80 -3.91
CA PRO A 118 4.50 7.82 -4.62
C PRO A 118 3.51 8.56 -3.71
N ALA A 119 3.54 9.90 -3.80
CA ALA A 119 2.55 10.78 -3.19
C ALA A 119 1.61 11.30 -4.27
N SER A 120 0.32 11.16 -4.05
CA SER A 120 -0.71 11.63 -4.97
C SER A 120 -2.00 11.98 -4.23
N GLU A 121 -2.80 12.83 -4.84
CA GLU A 121 -4.09 13.24 -4.28
C GLU A 121 -5.20 13.23 -5.35
N VAL A 122 -6.42 12.98 -4.91
CA VAL A 122 -7.62 13.11 -5.74
C VAL A 122 -8.09 14.56 -5.66
N ILE A 123 -7.78 15.35 -6.70
CA ILE A 123 -8.16 16.78 -6.74
C ILE A 123 -9.63 17.00 -7.11
N LYS A 124 -10.21 16.08 -7.85
CA LYS A 124 -11.65 15.96 -8.13
C LYS A 124 -11.99 14.54 -8.61
N PRO A 125 -13.24 14.13 -8.63
CA PRO A 125 -13.63 12.83 -9.16
C PRO A 125 -12.99 12.52 -10.51
N GLY A 126 -12.36 11.35 -10.64
CA GLY A 126 -11.68 10.90 -11.87
C GLY A 126 -10.31 11.55 -12.13
N VAL A 127 -9.84 12.51 -11.32
CA VAL A 127 -8.58 13.22 -11.57
C VAL A 127 -7.62 13.08 -10.40
N ILE A 128 -6.47 12.48 -10.67
CA ILE A 128 -5.37 12.26 -9.73
C ILE A 128 -4.24 13.25 -10.05
N GLN A 129 -3.77 13.98 -9.05
CA GLN A 129 -2.55 14.77 -9.12
C GLN A 129 -1.41 13.94 -8.51
N HIS A 130 -0.40 13.61 -9.30
CA HIS A 130 0.86 13.10 -8.79
C HIS A 130 1.69 14.25 -8.23
N LEU A 131 2.21 14.08 -7.03
CA LEU A 131 3.00 15.10 -6.33
C LEU A 131 4.49 14.76 -6.43
N GLU A 132 4.87 13.56 -6.00
CA GLU A 132 6.27 13.11 -6.00
C GLU A 132 6.40 11.59 -5.91
N GLY A 133 7.59 11.08 -6.19
CA GLY A 133 7.95 9.68 -6.03
C GLY A 133 7.42 8.79 -7.16
N ASP A 134 8.11 7.68 -7.40
CA ASP A 134 7.78 6.71 -8.45
C ASP A 134 8.16 5.28 -8.05
N LYS A 135 8.50 5.07 -6.75
CA LYS A 135 9.08 3.80 -6.29
C LYS A 135 8.07 2.97 -5.50
N PHE A 136 7.92 1.71 -5.89
CA PHE A 136 7.24 0.65 -5.16
C PHE A 136 8.26 -0.40 -4.75
N GLN A 137 8.71 -0.42 -3.49
CA GLN A 137 9.63 -1.45 -3.03
C GLN A 137 8.82 -2.70 -2.68
N LEU A 138 9.12 -3.81 -3.35
CA LEU A 138 8.41 -5.07 -3.20
C LEU A 138 9.26 -6.07 -2.41
N GLY A 139 8.64 -6.97 -1.68
CA GLY A 139 9.36 -8.07 -1.02
C GLY A 139 8.44 -9.20 -0.61
N GLU A 140 8.88 -10.43 -0.83
CA GLU A 140 8.26 -11.58 -0.18
C GLU A 140 8.49 -11.49 1.32
N ILE A 141 7.48 -11.89 2.11
CA ILE A 141 7.55 -11.74 3.57
C ILE A 141 8.54 -12.72 4.23
N ASN A 142 9.01 -13.73 3.49
CA ASN A 142 10.08 -14.65 3.87
C ASN A 142 11.45 -14.29 3.28
N GLY A 143 11.52 -13.24 2.44
CA GLY A 143 12.76 -12.77 1.82
C GLY A 143 13.19 -13.51 0.55
N GLU A 144 12.38 -14.44 0.05
CA GLU A 144 12.67 -15.16 -1.20
C GLU A 144 12.41 -14.31 -2.44
N GLU A 145 13.01 -14.67 -3.56
CA GLU A 145 12.72 -14.10 -4.87
C GLU A 145 11.91 -15.10 -5.71
N THR A 146 10.60 -15.04 -5.58
CA THR A 146 9.68 -15.90 -6.33
C THR A 146 9.37 -15.36 -7.73
N ASP A 147 8.83 -16.19 -8.60
CA ASP A 147 8.43 -15.76 -9.94
C ASP A 147 7.28 -14.73 -9.88
N ARG A 148 6.36 -14.86 -8.92
CA ARG A 148 5.25 -13.89 -8.77
C ARG A 148 5.76 -12.48 -8.47
N ILE A 149 6.78 -12.32 -7.61
CA ILE A 149 7.31 -11.00 -7.29
C ILE A 149 8.14 -10.43 -8.45
N LYS A 150 8.88 -11.26 -9.18
CA LYS A 150 9.62 -10.85 -10.39
C LYS A 150 8.67 -10.36 -11.47
N ASN A 151 7.60 -11.11 -11.75
CA ASN A 151 6.59 -10.73 -12.73
C ASN A 151 5.88 -9.41 -12.34
N LEU A 152 5.61 -9.20 -11.04
CA LEU A 152 5.03 -7.96 -10.54
C LEU A 152 5.99 -6.79 -10.71
N SER A 153 7.27 -6.96 -10.33
CA SER A 153 8.33 -5.96 -10.49
C SER A 153 8.44 -5.53 -11.95
N GLU A 154 8.64 -6.48 -12.86
CA GLU A 154 8.71 -6.19 -14.30
C GLU A 154 7.47 -5.48 -14.84
N THR A 155 6.28 -5.86 -14.35
CA THR A 155 5.01 -5.23 -14.77
C THR A 155 4.97 -3.76 -14.35
N LEU A 156 5.37 -3.45 -13.13
CA LEU A 156 5.43 -2.09 -12.62
C LEU A 156 6.53 -1.27 -13.33
N GLU A 157 7.67 -1.87 -13.62
CA GLU A 157 8.76 -1.22 -14.38
C GLU A 157 8.33 -0.88 -15.82
N LYS A 158 7.62 -1.80 -16.50
CA LYS A 158 7.02 -1.53 -17.81
C LYS A 158 5.97 -0.41 -17.76
N ALA A 159 5.33 -0.22 -16.61
CA ALA A 159 4.41 0.90 -16.38
C ALA A 159 5.12 2.22 -16.00
N GLY A 160 6.44 2.24 -15.95
CA GLY A 160 7.26 3.44 -15.69
C GLY A 160 7.55 3.72 -14.22
N PHE A 161 7.37 2.73 -13.33
CA PHE A 161 7.73 2.83 -11.92
C PHE A 161 9.08 2.18 -11.64
N GLN A 162 9.74 2.57 -10.57
CA GLN A 162 10.82 1.80 -9.97
C GLN A 162 10.20 0.75 -9.04
N ALA A 163 10.48 -0.53 -9.29
CA ALA A 163 9.88 -1.61 -8.49
C ALA A 163 10.92 -2.61 -7.96
N PRO A 164 11.95 -2.16 -7.19
CA PRO A 164 13.00 -3.04 -6.71
C PRO A 164 12.45 -4.12 -5.77
N VAL A 165 12.92 -5.37 -5.98
CA VAL A 165 12.67 -6.48 -5.06
C VAL A 165 13.62 -6.39 -3.87
N ARG A 166 13.10 -6.46 -2.67
CA ARG A 166 13.82 -6.28 -1.41
C ARG A 166 13.90 -7.59 -0.63
N PRO A 167 15.10 -8.04 -0.23
CA PRO A 167 15.25 -9.28 0.52
C PRO A 167 14.76 -9.17 1.97
N ASN A 168 14.63 -7.95 2.51
CA ASN A 168 14.16 -7.70 3.87
C ASN A 168 13.09 -6.61 3.92
N ILE A 169 11.95 -6.89 3.30
CA ILE A 169 10.83 -5.94 3.27
C ILE A 169 10.31 -5.58 4.68
N LYS A 170 10.42 -6.50 5.65
CA LYS A 170 10.03 -6.26 7.05
C LYS A 170 10.91 -5.17 7.69
N GLY A 171 12.21 -5.20 7.45
CA GLY A 171 13.13 -4.14 7.89
C GLY A 171 12.87 -2.80 7.21
N ASP A 172 12.60 -2.83 5.91
CA ASP A 172 12.29 -1.61 5.13
C ASP A 172 10.96 -0.97 5.58
N ILE A 173 9.95 -1.76 6.01
CA ILE A 173 8.71 -1.26 6.64
C ILE A 173 9.03 -0.46 7.90
N TRP A 174 9.92 -0.96 8.77
CA TRP A 174 10.34 -0.24 9.97
C TRP A 174 11.04 1.06 9.64
N LEU A 175 11.93 1.06 8.65
CA LEU A 175 12.63 2.27 8.24
C LEU A 175 11.66 3.36 7.77
N LYS A 176 10.65 2.98 6.99
CA LYS A 176 9.58 3.91 6.58
C LYS A 176 8.74 4.37 7.76
N LEU A 177 8.37 3.44 8.65
CA LEU A 177 7.54 3.74 9.83
C LEU A 177 8.27 4.70 10.77
N PHE A 178 9.58 4.57 10.93
CA PHE A 178 10.37 5.46 11.77
C PHE A 178 10.18 6.93 11.41
N GLY A 179 10.24 7.27 10.11
CA GLY A 179 9.94 8.62 9.64
C GLY A 179 8.50 9.06 9.94
N ASN A 180 7.53 8.19 9.66
CA ASN A 180 6.13 8.50 9.92
C ASN A 180 5.84 8.67 11.42
N LEU A 181 6.40 7.83 12.28
CA LEU A 181 6.18 7.84 13.72
C LEU A 181 6.79 9.09 14.37
N SER A 182 7.97 9.49 13.90
CA SER A 182 8.69 10.64 14.46
C SER A 182 8.11 11.99 13.98
N LEU A 183 7.77 12.11 12.70
CA LEU A 183 7.46 13.39 12.07
C LEU A 183 5.96 13.70 11.97
N ASN A 184 5.13 12.68 11.66
CA ASN A 184 3.70 12.94 11.41
C ASN A 184 2.94 13.48 12.63
N PRO A 185 3.13 12.95 13.85
CA PRO A 185 2.47 13.50 15.04
C PRO A 185 2.86 14.97 15.30
N ILE A 186 4.13 15.30 15.14
CA ILE A 186 4.63 16.66 15.35
C ILE A 186 4.07 17.60 14.27
N SER A 187 4.06 17.15 13.02
CA SER A 187 3.44 17.91 11.92
C SER A 187 1.96 18.18 12.18
N ALA A 188 1.23 17.18 12.66
CA ALA A 188 -0.19 17.33 13.00
C ALA A 188 -0.44 18.30 14.16
N LEU A 189 0.37 18.21 15.22
CA LEU A 189 0.26 19.08 16.41
C LEU A 189 0.65 20.53 16.11
N THR A 190 1.69 20.73 15.30
CA THR A 190 2.23 22.06 15.01
C THR A 190 1.67 22.70 13.74
N THR A 191 0.88 21.94 12.95
CA THR A 191 0.41 22.33 11.61
C THR A 191 1.55 22.80 10.68
N SER A 192 2.76 22.25 10.91
CA SER A 192 3.98 22.64 10.21
C SER A 192 4.40 21.60 9.19
N THR A 193 5.03 22.06 8.11
CA THR A 193 5.66 21.17 7.12
C THR A 193 6.90 20.50 7.70
N LEU A 194 7.29 19.35 7.15
CA LEU A 194 8.48 18.61 7.57
C LEU A 194 9.75 19.48 7.46
N VAL A 195 9.84 20.31 6.44
CA VAL A 195 10.96 21.26 6.27
C VAL A 195 11.07 22.22 7.47
N LYS A 196 9.95 22.80 7.91
CA LYS A 196 9.92 23.70 9.08
C LYS A 196 10.29 22.95 10.37
N ILE A 197 9.79 21.73 10.57
CA ILE A 197 10.11 20.89 11.73
C ILE A 197 11.62 20.60 11.77
N CYS A 198 12.19 20.14 10.65
CA CYS A 198 13.62 19.80 10.60
C CYS A 198 14.55 21.03 10.70
N SER A 199 14.10 22.21 10.30
CA SER A 199 14.86 23.45 10.37
C SER A 199 14.85 24.11 11.76
N ASN A 200 13.89 23.79 12.62
CA ASN A 200 13.80 24.28 13.99
C ASN A 200 14.56 23.35 14.94
N HIS A 201 15.59 23.86 15.61
CA HIS A 201 16.46 23.05 16.48
C HIS A 201 15.71 22.41 17.65
N GLU A 202 14.82 23.14 18.31
CA GLU A 202 14.08 22.68 19.48
C GLU A 202 13.08 21.57 19.10
N VAL A 203 12.34 21.77 17.99
CA VAL A 203 11.39 20.78 17.50
C VAL A 203 12.10 19.54 16.97
N ARG A 204 13.25 19.71 16.30
CA ARG A 204 14.06 18.60 15.82
C ARG A 204 14.58 17.72 16.96
N ASP A 205 14.89 18.30 18.13
CA ASP A 205 15.36 17.54 19.27
C ASP A 205 14.23 16.68 19.90
N VAL A 206 12.97 17.08 19.74
CA VAL A 206 11.80 16.24 20.09
C VAL A 206 11.63 15.06 19.11
N VAL A 207 12.04 15.23 17.84
CA VAL A 207 11.94 14.18 16.81
C VAL A 207 12.98 13.07 17.00
N LYS A 208 14.14 13.37 17.60
CA LYS A 208 15.25 12.41 17.83
C LYS A 208 14.91 11.41 18.93
#